data_b91ef7098ab41b1da6e460611cf96124
#
_entry.id   b91ef7098ab41b1da6e460611cf96124
#
_cell.length_a   1.000
_cell.length_b   1.000
_cell.length_c   1.000
_cell.angle_alpha   90.00
_cell.angle_beta   90.00
_cell.angle_gamma   90.00
#
_symmetry.space_group_name_H-M   'P 1'
#
loop_
_entity.id
_entity.type
_entity.pdbx_description
1 polymer ?
#
loop_
_entity_poly.entity_id
_entity_poly.type
_entity_poly.pdbx_seq_one_letter_code
_entity_poly.pdbx_strand_id
1 'polypeptide(L)'
;MSLFKRSVTEGLGTFWLVLGGCGSAVLAAAFPNVGIGLLGVSLAFGLTVLTMAFAIGHISGCHLNPAVSVGLVVGDRFPARELPAYIVSQVIGGAIAAALLYFIASGKPGFELASGLASNGYGEHSPGGYSMAAGFVCELVMTAMFVLIILGATDRRAPAGFAPIAIGLGLTLIHLISIPVTNTSVNPARSTGPALIVGGWALQQLWLFWLAPILGAVIGGITYRWLGAEKTA
;
A
#
# COMPACT_ATOMS: atom_id res chain seq x y z
N MET A 1 16.00 18.07 5.42
CA MET A 1 15.77 17.96 3.97
C MET A 1 14.51 18.76 3.59
N SER A 2 14.45 19.39 2.39
CA SER A 2 13.28 20.19 2.00
C SER A 2 12.05 19.27 1.78
N LEU A 3 10.84 19.82 2.00
CA LEU A 3 9.58 19.11 1.75
C LEU A 3 9.51 18.61 0.31
N PHE A 4 9.93 19.41 -0.67
CA PHE A 4 9.97 19.03 -2.08
C PHE A 4 10.77 17.74 -2.31
N LYS A 5 12.01 17.66 -1.80
CA LYS A 5 12.86 16.47 -1.95
C LYS A 5 12.23 15.24 -1.29
N ARG A 6 11.65 15.39 -0.09
CA ARG A 6 10.97 14.31 0.62
C ARG A 6 9.73 13.82 -0.14
N SER A 7 8.94 14.74 -0.69
CA SER A 7 7.75 14.40 -1.49
C SER A 7 8.14 13.68 -2.79
N VAL A 8 9.15 14.15 -3.53
CA VAL A 8 9.65 13.43 -4.72
C VAL A 8 10.10 12.02 -4.36
N THR A 9 10.77 11.85 -3.21
CA THR A 9 11.21 10.55 -2.70
C THR A 9 10.02 9.63 -2.40
N GLU A 10 8.93 10.16 -1.84
CA GLU A 10 7.68 9.41 -1.62
C GLU A 10 7.05 8.95 -2.95
N GLY A 11 7.02 9.83 -3.95
CA GLY A 11 6.56 9.47 -5.30
C GLY A 11 7.39 8.33 -5.92
N LEU A 12 8.72 8.41 -5.82
CA LEU A 12 9.63 7.37 -6.31
C LEU A 12 9.42 6.03 -5.58
N GLY A 13 9.31 6.06 -4.25
CA GLY A 13 9.06 4.85 -3.48
C GLY A 13 7.69 4.23 -3.76
N THR A 14 6.64 5.06 -3.92
CA THR A 14 5.30 4.58 -4.29
C THR A 14 5.28 4.02 -5.72
N PHE A 15 6.00 4.66 -6.65
CA PHE A 15 6.22 4.11 -7.99
C PHE A 15 6.81 2.69 -7.91
N TRP A 16 7.86 2.48 -7.11
CA TRP A 16 8.48 1.17 -6.94
C TRP A 16 7.51 0.15 -6.30
N LEU A 17 6.75 0.58 -5.28
CA LEU A 17 5.75 -0.27 -4.63
C LEU A 17 4.71 -0.77 -5.62
N VAL A 18 4.14 0.12 -6.42
CA VAL A 18 3.08 -0.24 -7.39
C VAL A 18 3.67 -1.05 -8.54
N LEU A 19 4.81 -0.65 -9.10
CA LEU A 19 5.44 -1.38 -10.19
C LEU A 19 5.87 -2.80 -9.76
N GLY A 20 6.50 -2.95 -8.59
CA GLY A 20 6.95 -4.24 -8.08
C GLY A 20 5.80 -5.13 -7.61
N GLY A 21 4.87 -4.57 -6.83
CA GLY A 21 3.74 -5.31 -6.28
C GLY A 21 2.70 -5.68 -7.36
N CYS A 22 2.12 -4.69 -8.04
CA CYS A 22 1.14 -4.95 -9.09
C CYS A 22 1.80 -5.63 -10.31
N GLY A 23 3.05 -5.29 -10.62
CA GLY A 23 3.81 -5.91 -11.69
C GLY A 23 4.04 -7.40 -11.43
N SER A 24 4.37 -7.79 -10.20
CA SER A 24 4.51 -9.21 -9.84
C SER A 24 3.20 -10.00 -10.05
N ALA A 25 2.06 -9.37 -9.74
CA ALA A 25 0.75 -9.97 -9.96
C ALA A 25 0.42 -10.12 -11.46
N VAL A 26 0.68 -9.08 -12.25
CA VAL A 26 0.33 -9.04 -13.68
C VAL A 26 1.28 -9.88 -14.55
N LEU A 27 2.59 -9.79 -14.27
CA LEU A 27 3.61 -10.36 -15.14
C LEU A 27 4.08 -11.77 -14.73
N ALA A 28 4.05 -12.07 -13.43
CA ALA A 28 4.73 -13.25 -12.90
C ALA A 28 3.81 -14.22 -12.14
N ALA A 29 2.65 -13.80 -11.62
CA ALA A 29 1.82 -14.66 -10.77
C ALA A 29 1.41 -15.97 -11.46
N ALA A 30 0.98 -15.89 -12.73
CA ALA A 30 0.52 -17.03 -13.53
C ALA A 30 1.50 -17.38 -14.67
N PHE A 31 2.80 -17.09 -14.50
CA PHE A 31 3.79 -17.45 -15.53
C PHE A 31 3.84 -18.98 -15.71
N PRO A 32 3.80 -19.48 -16.95
CA PRO A 32 3.71 -20.92 -17.20
C PRO A 32 4.81 -21.73 -16.50
N ASN A 33 4.43 -22.78 -15.79
CA ASN A 33 5.26 -23.75 -15.05
C ASN A 33 6.03 -23.20 -13.84
N VAL A 34 6.31 -21.90 -13.73
CA VAL A 34 7.13 -21.31 -12.67
C VAL A 34 6.50 -20.05 -12.08
N GLY A 35 5.19 -19.89 -12.22
CA GLY A 35 4.46 -18.74 -11.67
C GLY A 35 4.59 -18.63 -10.15
N ILE A 36 4.72 -17.39 -9.66
CA ILE A 36 4.96 -17.12 -8.23
C ILE A 36 3.69 -17.22 -7.38
N GLY A 37 2.53 -17.20 -8.00
CA GLY A 37 1.23 -17.31 -7.32
C GLY A 37 1.01 -16.25 -6.24
N LEU A 38 0.00 -16.52 -5.38
CA LEU A 38 -0.36 -15.62 -4.28
C LEU A 38 0.81 -15.39 -3.30
N LEU A 39 1.57 -16.43 -2.98
CA LEU A 39 2.70 -16.32 -2.06
C LEU A 39 3.78 -15.36 -2.60
N GLY A 40 4.17 -15.52 -3.86
CA GLY A 40 5.20 -14.68 -4.47
C GLY A 40 4.74 -13.23 -4.63
N VAL A 41 3.48 -12.98 -4.98
CA VAL A 41 2.90 -11.64 -5.05
C VAL A 41 2.90 -10.98 -3.67
N SER A 42 2.50 -11.70 -2.62
CA SER A 42 2.51 -11.21 -1.25
C SER A 42 3.92 -10.83 -0.78
N LEU A 43 4.91 -11.67 -1.08
CA LEU A 43 6.33 -11.38 -0.82
C LEU A 43 6.80 -10.17 -1.61
N ALA A 44 6.44 -10.03 -2.88
CA ALA A 44 6.84 -8.91 -3.73
C ALA A 44 6.37 -7.57 -3.15
N PHE A 45 5.11 -7.45 -2.72
CA PHE A 45 4.62 -6.25 -2.05
C PHE A 45 5.40 -5.93 -0.77
N GLY A 46 5.64 -6.92 0.08
CA GLY A 46 6.44 -6.72 1.28
C GLY A 46 7.88 -6.31 1.00
N LEU A 47 8.52 -6.93 -0.01
CA LEU A 47 9.88 -6.61 -0.41
C LEU A 47 10.02 -5.21 -1.00
N THR A 48 9.00 -4.69 -1.73
CA THR A 48 9.07 -3.31 -2.22
C THR A 48 9.17 -2.31 -1.07
N VAL A 49 8.36 -2.49 -0.02
CA VAL A 49 8.41 -1.61 1.16
C VAL A 49 9.69 -1.84 1.96
N LEU A 50 10.08 -3.10 2.19
CA LEU A 50 11.29 -3.44 2.93
C LEU A 50 12.53 -2.78 2.31
N THR A 51 12.70 -2.96 1.00
CA THR A 51 13.86 -2.42 0.28
C THR A 51 13.86 -0.89 0.24
N MET A 52 12.68 -0.27 -0.01
CA MET A 52 12.56 1.19 0.00
C MET A 52 12.72 1.78 1.40
N ALA A 53 12.25 1.13 2.45
CA ALA A 53 12.44 1.62 3.81
C ALA A 53 13.93 1.70 4.19
N PHE A 54 14.75 0.75 3.75
CA PHE A 54 16.21 0.85 3.88
C PHE A 54 16.81 1.92 2.97
N ALA A 55 16.35 2.00 1.71
CA ALA A 55 16.96 2.89 0.72
C ALA A 55 16.63 4.37 0.93
N ILE A 56 15.39 4.70 1.34
CA ILE A 56 14.89 6.08 1.39
C ILE A 56 14.22 6.47 2.71
N GLY A 57 14.14 5.56 3.68
CA GLY A 57 13.49 5.84 4.97
C GLY A 57 14.12 7.02 5.72
N HIS A 58 15.44 7.17 5.65
CA HIS A 58 16.17 8.28 6.23
C HIS A 58 15.97 9.62 5.49
N ILE A 59 15.35 9.60 4.31
CA ILE A 59 15.07 10.79 3.48
C ILE A 59 13.66 11.32 3.74
N SER A 60 12.64 10.47 3.53
CA SER A 60 11.23 10.88 3.56
C SER A 60 10.43 10.28 4.72
N GLY A 61 10.95 9.24 5.37
CA GLY A 61 10.19 8.39 6.28
C GLY A 61 9.60 7.16 5.60
N CYS A 62 9.64 7.10 4.26
CA CYS A 62 9.17 5.96 3.45
C CYS A 62 7.73 5.55 3.77
N HIS A 63 6.81 6.51 3.69
CA HIS A 63 5.38 6.24 3.91
C HIS A 63 4.76 5.48 2.74
N LEU A 64 5.02 5.91 1.50
CA LEU A 64 4.59 5.32 0.22
C LEU A 64 3.08 5.07 0.11
N ASN A 65 2.29 5.69 0.98
CA ASN A 65 0.90 5.34 1.20
C ASN A 65 0.17 6.50 1.88
N PRO A 66 -0.91 7.04 1.27
CA PRO A 66 -1.71 8.10 1.89
C PRO A 66 -2.31 7.71 3.25
N ALA A 67 -2.79 6.46 3.40
CA ALA A 67 -3.35 6.00 4.66
C ALA A 67 -2.27 5.92 5.77
N VAL A 68 -1.08 5.42 5.45
CA VAL A 68 0.07 5.43 6.38
C VAL A 68 0.42 6.86 6.76
N SER A 69 0.48 7.79 5.80
CA SER A 69 0.77 9.20 6.07
C SER A 69 -0.24 9.82 7.02
N VAL A 70 -1.54 9.52 6.85
CA VAL A 70 -2.62 9.93 7.78
C VAL A 70 -2.42 9.28 9.16
N GLY A 71 -2.15 7.98 9.21
CA GLY A 71 -1.90 7.25 10.45
C GLY A 71 -0.73 7.82 11.26
N LEU A 72 0.35 8.23 10.58
CA LEU A 72 1.50 8.87 11.21
C LEU A 72 1.18 10.29 11.72
N VAL A 73 0.31 11.04 11.03
CA VAL A 73 -0.21 12.32 11.56
C VAL A 73 -1.01 12.09 12.84
N VAL A 74 -1.94 11.13 12.82
CA VAL A 74 -2.76 10.78 13.98
C VAL A 74 -1.91 10.22 15.13
N GLY A 75 -0.87 9.45 14.79
CA GLY A 75 0.11 8.92 15.74
C GLY A 75 1.14 9.94 16.27
N ASP A 76 1.03 11.21 15.86
CA ASP A 76 1.90 12.31 16.26
C ASP A 76 3.39 12.13 15.83
N ARG A 77 3.58 11.49 14.66
CA ARG A 77 4.89 11.19 14.07
C ARG A 77 5.16 11.93 12.77
N PHE A 78 4.17 12.64 12.22
CA PHE A 78 4.27 13.40 10.98
C PHE A 78 3.46 14.70 11.04
N PRO A 79 3.98 15.84 10.57
CA PRO A 79 3.26 17.11 10.63
C PRO A 79 2.14 17.17 9.60
N ALA A 80 0.90 17.43 10.03
CA ALA A 80 -0.30 17.46 9.19
C ALA A 80 -0.19 18.43 7.99
N ARG A 81 0.54 19.55 8.14
CA ARG A 81 0.76 20.53 7.06
C ARG A 81 1.50 19.96 5.83
N GLU A 82 2.25 18.87 6.00
CA GLU A 82 3.03 18.24 4.92
C GLU A 82 2.26 17.10 4.23
N LEU A 83 1.13 16.67 4.82
CA LEU A 83 0.32 15.57 4.32
C LEU A 83 -0.14 15.74 2.86
N PRO A 84 -0.65 16.91 2.42
CA PRO A 84 -1.09 17.07 1.02
C PRO A 84 0.02 16.83 0.00
N ALA A 85 1.24 17.31 0.26
CA ALA A 85 2.38 17.14 -0.63
C ALA A 85 2.79 15.67 -0.78
N TYR A 86 2.74 14.91 0.33
CA TYR A 86 3.00 13.47 0.34
C TYR A 86 1.94 12.71 -0.45
N ILE A 87 0.66 12.95 -0.17
CA ILE A 87 -0.46 12.27 -0.86
C ILE A 87 -0.38 12.50 -2.38
N VAL A 88 -0.20 13.75 -2.81
CA VAL A 88 -0.10 14.07 -4.24
C VAL A 88 1.06 13.34 -4.90
N SER A 89 2.25 13.38 -4.30
CA SER A 89 3.42 12.69 -4.84
C SER A 89 3.26 11.17 -4.88
N GLN A 90 2.67 10.57 -3.84
CA GLN A 90 2.38 9.14 -3.78
C GLN A 90 1.40 8.72 -4.88
N VAL A 91 0.31 9.47 -5.08
CA VAL A 91 -0.67 9.19 -6.13
C VAL A 91 -0.05 9.32 -7.52
N ILE A 92 0.75 10.36 -7.76
CA ILE A 92 1.47 10.53 -9.04
C ILE A 92 2.44 9.36 -9.27
N GLY A 93 3.22 8.97 -8.27
CA GLY A 93 4.13 7.82 -8.36
C GLY A 93 3.40 6.52 -8.70
N GLY A 94 2.27 6.25 -8.03
CA GLY A 94 1.41 5.10 -8.32
C GLY A 94 0.82 5.11 -9.72
N ALA A 95 0.36 6.27 -10.19
CA ALA A 95 -0.20 6.42 -11.54
C ALA A 95 0.86 6.19 -12.63
N ILE A 96 2.05 6.77 -12.47
CA ILE A 96 3.17 6.55 -13.42
C ILE A 96 3.58 5.07 -13.45
N ALA A 97 3.64 4.41 -12.30
CA ALA A 97 3.95 2.98 -12.20
C ALA A 97 2.92 2.12 -12.94
N ALA A 98 1.62 2.40 -12.74
CA ALA A 98 0.55 1.67 -13.41
C ALA A 98 0.57 1.88 -14.93
N ALA A 99 0.84 3.10 -15.39
CA ALA A 99 1.00 3.40 -16.82
C ALA A 99 2.19 2.63 -17.42
N LEU A 100 3.34 2.61 -16.73
CA LEU A 100 4.50 1.84 -17.18
C LEU A 100 4.21 0.33 -17.16
N LEU A 101 3.54 -0.17 -16.12
CA LEU A 101 3.13 -1.58 -16.05
C LEU A 101 2.21 -1.95 -17.21
N TYR A 102 1.22 -1.11 -17.53
CA TYR A 102 0.34 -1.30 -18.68
C TYR A 102 1.14 -1.36 -19.99
N PHE A 103 2.07 -0.42 -20.19
CA PHE A 103 2.95 -0.42 -21.36
C PHE A 103 3.75 -1.72 -21.49
N ILE A 104 4.35 -2.20 -20.40
CA ILE A 104 5.12 -3.47 -20.40
C ILE A 104 4.19 -4.65 -20.67
N ALA A 105 3.06 -4.74 -20.00
CA ALA A 105 2.14 -5.87 -20.12
C ALA A 105 1.49 -5.95 -21.51
N SER A 106 1.17 -4.81 -22.12
CA SER A 106 0.59 -4.72 -23.48
C SER A 106 1.57 -5.16 -24.58
N GLY A 107 2.86 -5.26 -24.28
CA GLY A 107 3.85 -5.86 -25.19
C GLY A 107 3.67 -7.36 -25.39
N LYS A 108 2.87 -8.04 -24.55
CA LYS A 108 2.56 -9.45 -24.70
C LYS A 108 1.35 -9.65 -25.64
N PRO A 109 1.46 -10.47 -26.70
CA PRO A 109 0.30 -10.82 -27.52
C PRO A 109 -0.84 -11.44 -26.67
N GLY A 110 -2.07 -10.98 -26.88
CA GLY A 110 -3.26 -11.44 -26.13
C GLY A 110 -3.39 -10.85 -24.74
N PHE A 111 -2.65 -9.79 -24.40
CA PHE A 111 -2.90 -9.05 -23.16
C PHE A 111 -4.26 -8.34 -23.22
N GLU A 112 -5.07 -8.55 -22.18
CA GLU A 112 -6.39 -7.92 -22.03
C GLU A 112 -6.42 -7.04 -20.78
N LEU A 113 -6.64 -5.74 -20.96
CA LEU A 113 -6.79 -4.80 -19.84
C LEU A 113 -8.00 -5.12 -18.95
N ALA A 114 -9.01 -5.79 -19.51
CA ALA A 114 -10.21 -6.26 -18.79
C ALA A 114 -9.86 -7.21 -17.63
N SER A 115 -8.66 -7.84 -17.64
CA SER A 115 -8.16 -8.63 -16.50
C SER A 115 -7.86 -7.80 -15.25
N GLY A 116 -7.95 -6.45 -15.33
CA GLY A 116 -7.96 -5.54 -14.19
C GLY A 116 -6.64 -4.97 -13.74
N LEU A 117 -5.51 -5.28 -14.39
CA LEU A 117 -4.18 -4.71 -14.11
C LEU A 117 -3.85 -4.65 -12.59
N ALA A 118 -4.18 -5.70 -11.85
CA ALA A 118 -4.08 -5.79 -10.39
C ALA A 118 -4.89 -4.71 -9.62
N SER A 119 -5.98 -4.19 -10.20
CA SER A 119 -6.91 -3.29 -9.50
C SER A 119 -7.56 -3.99 -8.30
N ASN A 120 -7.93 -3.20 -7.32
CA ASN A 120 -8.69 -3.65 -6.16
C ASN A 120 -10.20 -3.66 -6.49
N GLY A 121 -10.93 -4.62 -5.93
CA GLY A 121 -12.36 -4.74 -6.15
C GLY A 121 -13.08 -5.52 -5.06
N TYR A 122 -14.41 -5.41 -5.07
CA TYR A 122 -15.33 -6.16 -4.21
C TYR A 122 -16.53 -6.69 -5.04
N GLY A 123 -17.33 -7.56 -4.45
CA GLY A 123 -18.45 -8.19 -5.15
C GLY A 123 -17.94 -9.04 -6.32
N GLU A 124 -18.46 -8.81 -7.50
CA GLU A 124 -18.06 -9.51 -8.74
C GLU A 124 -16.59 -9.25 -9.15
N HIS A 125 -15.99 -8.16 -8.66
CA HIS A 125 -14.60 -7.81 -8.90
C HIS A 125 -13.65 -8.21 -7.75
N SER A 126 -14.17 -8.85 -6.70
CA SER A 126 -13.36 -9.49 -5.67
C SER A 126 -12.74 -10.78 -6.21
N PRO A 127 -11.44 -11.04 -6.01
CA PRO A 127 -10.84 -12.30 -6.44
C PRO A 127 -11.56 -13.55 -5.90
N GLY A 128 -12.05 -13.50 -4.66
CA GLY A 128 -12.80 -14.59 -4.03
C GLY A 128 -14.32 -14.37 -3.96
N GLY A 129 -14.88 -13.34 -4.63
CA GLY A 129 -16.32 -13.06 -4.63
C GLY A 129 -16.86 -12.45 -3.33
N TYR A 130 -16.00 -11.82 -2.53
CA TYR A 130 -16.40 -11.24 -1.24
C TYR A 130 -17.22 -9.97 -1.41
N SER A 131 -18.24 -9.80 -0.55
CA SER A 131 -19.11 -8.63 -0.56
C SER A 131 -18.36 -7.31 -0.26
N MET A 132 -18.99 -6.19 -0.62
CA MET A 132 -18.49 -4.85 -0.30
C MET A 132 -18.25 -4.68 1.22
N ALA A 133 -19.17 -5.17 2.06
CA ALA A 133 -19.02 -5.05 3.52
C ALA A 133 -17.81 -5.86 4.03
N ALA A 134 -17.59 -7.06 3.52
CA ALA A 134 -16.43 -7.87 3.86
C ALA A 134 -15.12 -7.18 3.40
N GLY A 135 -15.11 -6.64 2.17
CA GLY A 135 -13.98 -5.87 1.64
C GLY A 135 -13.68 -4.64 2.49
N PHE A 136 -14.71 -3.88 2.87
CA PHE A 136 -14.54 -2.68 3.72
C PHE A 136 -13.92 -3.02 5.08
N VAL A 137 -14.45 -4.01 5.78
CA VAL A 137 -13.93 -4.44 7.09
C VAL A 137 -12.50 -4.98 6.96
N CYS A 138 -12.22 -5.77 5.93
CA CYS A 138 -10.90 -6.29 5.67
C CYS A 138 -9.87 -5.16 5.49
N GLU A 139 -10.15 -4.21 4.60
CA GLU A 139 -9.25 -3.07 4.33
C GLU A 139 -9.04 -2.21 5.57
N LEU A 140 -10.11 -1.95 6.34
CA LEU A 140 -10.06 -1.17 7.58
C LEU A 140 -9.16 -1.85 8.61
N VAL A 141 -9.39 -3.14 8.90
CA VAL A 141 -8.65 -3.88 9.94
C VAL A 141 -7.19 -4.07 9.52
N MET A 142 -6.95 -4.48 8.26
CA MET A 142 -5.59 -4.70 7.76
C MET A 142 -4.78 -3.40 7.79
N THR A 143 -5.39 -2.26 7.44
CA THR A 143 -4.68 -0.97 7.51
C THR A 143 -4.45 -0.52 8.95
N ALA A 144 -5.41 -0.72 9.85
CA ALA A 144 -5.22 -0.41 11.27
C ALA A 144 -4.03 -1.18 11.86
N MET A 145 -3.94 -2.48 11.58
CA MET A 145 -2.83 -3.32 12.01
C MET A 145 -1.52 -2.92 11.35
N PHE A 146 -1.54 -2.55 10.07
CA PHE A 146 -0.33 -2.08 9.38
C PHE A 146 0.24 -0.81 10.00
N VAL A 147 -0.61 0.18 10.28
CA VAL A 147 -0.19 1.42 10.95
C VAL A 147 0.31 1.15 12.37
N LEU A 148 -0.34 0.24 13.10
CA LEU A 148 0.13 -0.18 14.43
C LEU A 148 1.54 -0.79 14.37
N ILE A 149 1.80 -1.67 13.40
CA ILE A 149 3.12 -2.27 13.16
C ILE A 149 4.14 -1.18 12.83
N ILE A 150 3.81 -0.23 11.93
CA ILE A 150 4.71 0.85 11.54
C ILE A 150 5.08 1.71 12.74
N LEU A 151 4.09 2.18 13.50
CA LEU A 151 4.31 3.03 14.67
C LEU A 151 5.12 2.30 15.74
N GLY A 152 4.82 1.02 15.97
CA GLY A 152 5.54 0.20 16.93
C GLY A 152 6.98 -0.08 16.51
N ALA A 153 7.21 -0.52 15.26
CA ALA A 153 8.54 -0.83 14.77
C ALA A 153 9.46 0.39 14.67
N THR A 154 8.89 1.59 14.54
CA THR A 154 9.63 2.86 14.48
C THR A 154 9.66 3.62 15.80
N ASP A 155 9.15 3.04 16.88
CA ASP A 155 9.23 3.63 18.22
C ASP A 155 10.69 3.66 18.70
N ARG A 156 11.03 4.69 19.46
CA ARG A 156 12.39 4.84 20.03
C ARG A 156 12.77 3.69 20.97
N ARG A 157 11.80 3.00 21.55
CA ARG A 157 11.97 1.84 22.43
C ARG A 157 12.14 0.53 21.66
N ALA A 158 11.81 0.52 20.37
CA ALA A 158 11.99 -0.66 19.52
C ALA A 158 13.46 -0.85 19.14
N PRO A 159 13.91 -2.07 18.82
CA PRO A 159 15.27 -2.32 18.37
C PRO A 159 15.60 -1.51 17.12
N ALA A 160 16.67 -0.71 17.20
CA ALA A 160 17.08 0.15 16.08
C ALA A 160 17.49 -0.67 14.85
N GLY A 161 17.13 -0.19 13.66
CA GLY A 161 17.50 -0.78 12.38
C GLY A 161 16.60 -1.92 11.89
N PHE A 162 15.68 -2.45 12.70
CA PHE A 162 14.82 -3.58 12.30
C PHE A 162 13.46 -3.17 11.74
N ALA A 163 13.08 -1.91 11.87
CA ALA A 163 11.77 -1.43 11.41
C ALA A 163 11.46 -1.79 9.94
N PRO A 164 12.37 -1.62 8.96
CA PRO A 164 12.09 -1.99 7.57
C PRO A 164 11.70 -3.47 7.40
N ILE A 165 12.33 -4.36 8.15
CA ILE A 165 12.04 -5.81 8.11
C ILE A 165 10.64 -6.09 8.66
N ALA A 166 10.32 -5.55 9.84
CA ALA A 166 9.02 -5.74 10.48
C ALA A 166 7.88 -5.19 9.60
N ILE A 167 8.07 -4.00 9.01
CA ILE A 167 7.07 -3.35 8.16
C ILE A 167 6.87 -4.12 6.85
N GLY A 168 7.96 -4.52 6.18
CA GLY A 168 7.87 -5.28 4.94
C GLY A 168 7.23 -6.66 5.14
N LEU A 169 7.62 -7.40 6.17
CA LEU A 169 7.01 -8.69 6.51
C LEU A 169 5.56 -8.54 6.97
N GLY A 170 5.23 -7.45 7.68
CA GLY A 170 3.86 -7.11 8.05
C GLY A 170 2.98 -6.92 6.82
N LEU A 171 3.48 -6.20 5.80
CA LEU A 171 2.77 -6.03 4.54
C LEU A 171 2.64 -7.35 3.77
N THR A 172 3.68 -8.21 3.79
CA THR A 172 3.60 -9.56 3.22
C THR A 172 2.46 -10.36 3.87
N LEU A 173 2.40 -10.39 5.21
CA LEU A 173 1.36 -11.09 5.95
C LEU A 173 -0.04 -10.57 5.59
N ILE A 174 -0.21 -9.26 5.51
CA ILE A 174 -1.47 -8.62 5.12
C ILE A 174 -1.90 -9.10 3.72
N HIS A 175 -0.97 -9.15 2.75
CA HIS A 175 -1.28 -9.63 1.40
C HIS A 175 -1.64 -11.12 1.37
N LEU A 176 -0.96 -11.96 2.16
CA LEU A 176 -1.31 -13.37 2.31
C LEU A 176 -2.74 -13.59 2.80
N ILE A 177 -3.25 -12.67 3.64
CA ILE A 177 -4.61 -12.73 4.20
C ILE A 177 -5.65 -12.17 3.22
N SER A 178 -5.37 -11.02 2.59
CA SER A 178 -6.41 -10.17 2.00
C SER A 178 -6.41 -10.09 0.47
N ILE A 179 -5.43 -10.67 -0.23
CA ILE A 179 -5.49 -10.80 -1.70
C ILE A 179 -6.80 -11.48 -2.15
N PRO A 180 -7.24 -12.61 -1.57
CA PRO A 180 -8.51 -13.23 -1.97
C PRO A 180 -9.73 -12.33 -1.77
N VAL A 181 -9.69 -11.39 -0.83
CA VAL A 181 -10.84 -10.55 -0.46
C VAL A 181 -11.00 -9.35 -1.39
N THR A 182 -9.93 -8.58 -1.59
CA THR A 182 -10.00 -7.30 -2.33
C THR A 182 -8.85 -7.11 -3.32
N ASN A 183 -7.99 -8.10 -3.50
CA ASN A 183 -6.68 -7.96 -4.11
C ASN A 183 -5.76 -7.01 -3.31
N THR A 184 -6.01 -6.87 -2.03
CA THR A 184 -5.30 -6.07 -1.01
C THR A 184 -4.95 -4.65 -1.46
N SER A 185 -5.61 -3.66 -0.88
CA SER A 185 -5.22 -2.26 -1.02
C SER A 185 -4.29 -1.82 0.11
N VAL A 186 -4.88 -1.59 1.26
CA VAL A 186 -4.32 -0.91 2.45
C VAL A 186 -3.56 0.39 2.10
N ASN A 187 -3.74 0.85 0.84
CA ASN A 187 -2.98 1.97 0.27
C ASN A 187 -3.77 2.66 -0.86
N PRO A 188 -4.35 3.85 -0.60
CA PRO A 188 -5.11 4.59 -1.60
C PRO A 188 -4.33 4.89 -2.90
N ALA A 189 -3.04 5.20 -2.81
CA ALA A 189 -2.21 5.49 -3.99
C ALA A 189 -1.96 4.24 -4.85
N ARG A 190 -1.74 3.08 -4.20
CA ARG A 190 -1.64 1.77 -4.87
C ARG A 190 -2.92 1.42 -5.62
N SER A 191 -4.08 1.75 -5.05
CA SER A 191 -5.37 1.45 -5.68
C SER A 191 -5.68 2.42 -6.82
N THR A 192 -5.33 3.69 -6.66
CA THR A 192 -5.59 4.74 -7.65
C THR A 192 -4.84 4.48 -8.96
N GLY A 193 -3.58 4.05 -8.90
CA GLY A 193 -2.76 3.83 -10.09
C GLY A 193 -3.42 2.90 -11.11
N PRO A 194 -3.64 1.61 -10.80
CA PRO A 194 -4.33 0.68 -11.69
C PRO A 194 -5.75 1.12 -12.06
N ALA A 195 -6.52 1.68 -11.12
CA ALA A 195 -7.90 2.11 -11.35
C ALA A 195 -7.99 3.20 -12.44
N LEU A 196 -7.03 4.13 -12.50
CA LEU A 196 -6.96 5.16 -13.54
C LEU A 196 -6.74 4.57 -14.94
N ILE A 197 -6.01 3.49 -15.06
CA ILE A 197 -5.72 2.83 -16.34
C ILE A 197 -6.89 1.95 -16.79
N VAL A 198 -7.45 1.16 -15.85
CA VAL A 198 -8.57 0.25 -16.12
C VAL A 198 -9.88 1.01 -16.37
N GLY A 199 -10.12 2.10 -15.64
CA GLY A 199 -11.35 2.87 -15.76
C GLY A 199 -12.56 2.13 -15.20
N GLY A 200 -13.76 2.47 -15.70
CA GLY A 200 -15.01 1.76 -15.43
C GLY A 200 -15.23 1.35 -13.98
N TRP A 201 -15.43 0.07 -13.75
CA TRP A 201 -15.68 -0.49 -12.42
C TRP A 201 -14.60 -0.20 -11.38
N ALA A 202 -13.33 -0.18 -11.81
CA ALA A 202 -12.22 0.04 -10.88
C ALA A 202 -12.23 1.47 -10.31
N LEU A 203 -12.58 2.47 -11.12
CA LEU A 203 -12.81 3.83 -10.65
C LEU A 203 -14.07 3.96 -9.79
N GLN A 204 -15.16 3.26 -10.16
CA GLN A 204 -16.41 3.28 -9.39
C GLN A 204 -16.24 2.68 -7.99
N GLN A 205 -15.37 1.69 -7.83
CA GLN A 205 -15.11 1.04 -6.55
C GLN A 205 -13.95 1.69 -5.76
N LEU A 206 -13.20 2.62 -6.35
CA LEU A 206 -12.01 3.21 -5.76
C LEU A 206 -12.27 3.92 -4.42
N TRP A 207 -13.47 4.47 -4.22
CA TRP A 207 -13.84 5.17 -2.99
C TRP A 207 -13.64 4.32 -1.74
N LEU A 208 -13.94 3.01 -1.82
CA LEU A 208 -13.78 2.09 -0.69
C LEU A 208 -12.29 1.97 -0.30
N PHE A 209 -11.41 1.91 -1.29
CA PHE A 209 -9.97 1.78 -1.13
C PHE A 209 -9.26 3.08 -0.72
N TRP A 210 -10.01 4.17 -0.63
CA TRP A 210 -9.62 5.40 0.06
C TRP A 210 -10.18 5.43 1.47
N LEU A 211 -11.49 5.24 1.61
CA LEU A 211 -12.19 5.43 2.88
C LEU A 211 -11.78 4.41 3.93
N ALA A 212 -11.87 3.12 3.61
CA ALA A 212 -11.59 2.06 4.58
C ALA A 212 -10.12 2.08 5.07
N PRO A 213 -9.09 2.19 4.19
CA PRO A 213 -7.72 2.32 4.65
C PRO A 213 -7.46 3.59 5.50
N ILE A 214 -8.04 4.74 5.14
CA ILE A 214 -7.87 5.97 5.93
C ILE A 214 -8.49 5.81 7.32
N LEU A 215 -9.71 5.27 7.42
CA LEU A 215 -10.34 5.01 8.71
C LEU A 215 -9.54 4.00 9.54
N GLY A 216 -9.06 2.94 8.91
CA GLY A 216 -8.17 1.97 9.56
C GLY A 216 -6.89 2.63 10.09
N ALA A 217 -6.27 3.49 9.30
CA ALA A 217 -5.08 4.23 9.70
C ALA A 217 -5.32 5.16 10.89
N VAL A 218 -6.47 5.84 10.92
CA VAL A 218 -6.87 6.67 12.07
C VAL A 218 -7.03 5.80 13.32
N ILE A 219 -7.72 4.67 13.22
CA ILE A 219 -7.88 3.73 14.34
C ILE A 219 -6.51 3.22 14.83
N GLY A 220 -5.65 2.78 13.92
CA GLY A 220 -4.29 2.31 14.24
C GLY A 220 -3.45 3.39 14.93
N GLY A 221 -3.50 4.62 14.44
CA GLY A 221 -2.80 5.76 15.02
C GLY A 221 -3.29 6.11 16.44
N ILE A 222 -4.61 6.19 16.64
CA ILE A 222 -5.21 6.44 17.97
C ILE A 222 -4.85 5.30 18.94
N THR A 223 -5.00 4.06 18.49
CA THR A 223 -4.70 2.87 19.32
C THR A 223 -3.24 2.88 19.75
N TYR A 224 -2.32 3.16 18.83
CA TYR A 224 -0.89 3.21 19.19
C TYR A 224 -0.58 4.34 20.17
N ARG A 225 -1.16 5.53 20.00
CA ARG A 225 -0.97 6.64 20.96
C ARG A 225 -1.45 6.25 22.36
N TRP A 226 -2.57 5.56 22.45
CA TRP A 226 -3.11 5.11 23.73
C TRP A 226 -2.24 4.03 24.38
N LEU A 227 -1.80 3.03 23.60
CA LEU A 227 -0.92 1.97 24.09
C LEU A 227 0.47 2.46 24.49
N GLY A 228 1.00 3.41 23.71
CA GLY A 228 2.34 3.94 23.89
C GLY A 228 2.47 5.08 24.91
N ALA A 229 1.34 5.58 25.43
CA ALA A 229 1.34 6.64 26.43
C ALA A 229 2.00 6.15 27.72
N GLU A 230 3.17 6.73 28.07
CA GLU A 230 3.76 6.52 29.39
C GLU A 230 2.92 7.30 30.42
N LYS A 231 2.58 6.64 31.53
CA LYS A 231 2.04 7.37 32.68
C LYS A 231 3.16 8.30 33.17
N THR A 232 2.96 9.60 33.05
CA THR A 232 3.78 10.56 33.79
C THR A 232 3.62 10.22 35.27
N ALA A 233 4.66 9.68 35.87
CA ALA A 233 4.74 9.40 37.30
C ALA A 233 4.79 10.73 38.08
#